data_17e88475c47de021c06e723080db3556
#
_entry.id   17e88475c47de021c06e723080db3556
#
_cell.length_a   1.000
_cell.length_b   1.000
_cell.length_c   1.000
_cell.angle_alpha   90.00
_cell.angle_beta   90.00
_cell.angle_gamma   90.00
#
_symmetry.space_group_name_H-M   'P 1'
#
loop_
_entity.id
_entity.type
_entity.pdbx_description
1 polymer ?
#
loop_
_entity_poly.entity_id
_entity_poly.type
_entity_poly.pdbx_seq_one_letter_code
_entity_poly.pdbx_strand_id
1 'polypeptide(L)'
;GGYFGQYLDMEVNAKNDVDLIKRYREVAQHPECDMAVEDIINEVIVSDERDASVSISLDKLGISDNIKTKVRDEFDEVLRLLNFDEKGHDIFRRWYVDGRIYFHKVIDPKSPRKGLTELRYIDPRKIKKVREVTNKRDLKGKGVEMIETTAEWFVYNEKGLQQGNSNVGIQISTDSITY
;
A
#
# COMPACT_ATOMS: atom_id res chain seq x y z
N GLY A 1 30.98 23.48 -4.16
CA GLY A 1 30.78 22.07 -4.42
C GLY A 1 29.33 21.73 -4.27
N GLY A 2 28.58 21.64 -5.39
CA GLY A 2 27.14 21.30 -5.36
C GLY A 2 26.92 19.83 -5.00
N TYR A 3 26.05 19.59 -4.05
CA TYR A 3 25.56 18.27 -3.79
C TYR A 3 24.55 17.94 -4.92
N PHE A 4 24.95 17.11 -5.86
CA PHE A 4 24.03 16.48 -6.79
C PHE A 4 23.47 15.24 -6.09
N GLY A 5 22.26 15.35 -5.53
CA GLY A 5 21.46 14.20 -5.16
C GLY A 5 21.11 13.43 -6.44
N GLN A 6 21.57 12.21 -6.58
CA GLN A 6 21.10 11.32 -7.63
C GLN A 6 19.73 10.81 -7.19
N TYR A 7 18.68 11.24 -7.91
CA TYR A 7 17.38 10.59 -7.81
C TYR A 7 17.54 9.20 -8.43
N LEU A 8 17.57 8.17 -7.61
CA LEU A 8 17.29 6.83 -8.11
C LEU A 8 15.81 6.81 -8.47
N ASP A 9 15.55 7.27 -9.67
CA ASP A 9 14.22 7.15 -10.23
C ASP A 9 13.96 5.67 -10.45
N MET A 10 13.02 5.13 -9.67
CA MET A 10 12.45 3.81 -9.96
C MET A 10 11.56 3.88 -11.20
N GLU A 11 11.77 4.87 -12.08
CA GLU A 11 10.97 5.09 -13.30
C GLU A 11 10.92 3.87 -14.20
N VAL A 12 12.03 3.19 -14.37
CA VAL A 12 12.07 1.97 -15.17
C VAL A 12 11.21 0.89 -14.51
N ASN A 13 11.27 0.79 -13.19
CA ASN A 13 10.46 -0.15 -12.43
C ASN A 13 8.98 0.28 -12.37
N ALA A 14 8.70 1.57 -12.16
CA ALA A 14 7.33 2.07 -12.09
C ALA A 14 6.57 1.91 -13.41
N LYS A 15 7.22 2.15 -14.55
CA LYS A 15 6.62 1.91 -15.86
C LYS A 15 6.39 0.43 -16.10
N ASN A 16 7.35 -0.42 -15.76
CA ASN A 16 7.21 -1.87 -15.82
C ASN A 16 6.10 -2.37 -14.90
N ASP A 17 5.99 -1.82 -13.69
CA ASP A 17 4.97 -2.18 -12.72
C ASP A 17 3.56 -1.84 -13.20
N VAL A 18 3.36 -0.66 -13.80
CA VAL A 18 2.05 -0.27 -14.37
C VAL A 18 1.67 -1.19 -15.53
N ASP A 19 2.63 -1.53 -16.40
CA ASP A 19 2.39 -2.42 -17.54
C ASP A 19 2.14 -3.87 -17.05
N LEU A 20 2.83 -4.32 -16.00
CA LEU A 20 2.58 -5.62 -15.37
C LEU A 20 1.18 -5.69 -14.75
N ILE A 21 0.76 -4.67 -14.00
CA ILE A 21 -0.58 -4.63 -13.42
C ILE A 21 -1.65 -4.70 -14.51
N LYS A 22 -1.46 -3.98 -15.64
CA LYS A 22 -2.38 -4.06 -16.77
C LYS A 22 -2.49 -5.48 -17.32
N ARG A 23 -1.35 -6.13 -17.56
CA ARG A 23 -1.30 -7.50 -18.06
C ARG A 23 -1.94 -8.48 -17.09
N TYR A 24 -1.69 -8.34 -15.79
CA TYR A 24 -2.33 -9.19 -14.77
C TYR A 24 -3.84 -9.03 -14.79
N ARG A 25 -4.34 -7.79 -14.89
CA ARG A 25 -5.78 -7.52 -14.99
C ARG A 25 -6.39 -8.07 -16.28
N GLU A 26 -5.66 -7.98 -17.41
CA GLU A 26 -6.08 -8.56 -18.69
C GLU A 26 -6.16 -10.09 -18.59
N VAL A 27 -5.13 -10.74 -18.04
CA VAL A 27 -5.11 -12.20 -17.86
C VAL A 27 -6.21 -12.66 -16.89
N ALA A 28 -6.44 -11.93 -15.80
CA ALA A 28 -7.49 -12.23 -14.84
C ALA A 28 -8.92 -12.09 -15.39
N GLN A 29 -9.11 -11.53 -16.61
CA GLN A 29 -10.40 -11.47 -17.31
C GLN A 29 -10.66 -12.70 -18.19
N HIS A 30 -9.65 -13.55 -18.43
CA HIS A 30 -9.87 -14.80 -19.13
C HIS A 30 -10.68 -15.77 -18.27
N PRO A 31 -11.71 -16.44 -18.80
CA PRO A 31 -12.64 -17.23 -18.01
C PRO A 31 -11.99 -18.26 -17.09
N GLU A 32 -10.97 -18.96 -17.55
CA GLU A 32 -10.27 -19.98 -16.76
C GLU A 32 -9.48 -19.36 -15.61
N CYS A 33 -8.84 -18.20 -15.85
CA CYS A 33 -8.10 -17.47 -14.82
C CYS A 33 -9.06 -16.81 -13.82
N ASP A 34 -10.15 -16.24 -14.32
CA ASP A 34 -11.18 -15.61 -13.49
C ASP A 34 -11.80 -16.62 -12.52
N MET A 35 -12.18 -17.79 -13.01
CA MET A 35 -12.70 -18.88 -12.17
C MET A 35 -11.68 -19.29 -11.09
N ALA A 36 -10.41 -19.49 -11.47
CA ALA A 36 -9.38 -19.89 -10.51
C ALA A 36 -9.14 -18.80 -9.43
N VAL A 37 -9.18 -17.53 -9.81
CA VAL A 37 -9.06 -16.40 -8.87
C VAL A 37 -10.28 -16.36 -7.94
N GLU A 38 -11.49 -16.51 -8.46
CA GLU A 38 -12.72 -16.55 -7.66
C GLU A 38 -12.72 -17.72 -6.67
N ASP A 39 -12.29 -18.92 -7.09
CA ASP A 39 -12.19 -20.07 -6.20
C ASP A 39 -11.23 -19.79 -5.02
N ILE A 40 -10.06 -19.20 -5.31
CA ILE A 40 -9.09 -18.82 -4.27
C ILE A 40 -9.69 -17.79 -3.30
N ILE A 41 -10.37 -16.77 -3.83
CA ILE A 41 -10.94 -15.71 -3.01
C ILE A 41 -12.05 -16.27 -2.12
N ASN A 42 -12.92 -17.12 -2.67
CA ASN A 42 -14.02 -17.75 -1.94
C ASN A 42 -13.52 -18.68 -0.82
N GLU A 43 -12.33 -19.28 -0.97
CA GLU A 43 -11.71 -20.07 0.10
C GLU A 43 -11.12 -19.21 1.21
N VAL A 44 -10.62 -18.01 0.89
CA VAL A 44 -9.95 -17.12 1.85
C VAL A 44 -10.93 -16.17 2.53
N ILE A 45 -11.86 -15.59 1.77
CA ILE A 45 -12.86 -14.64 2.27
C ILE A 45 -14.18 -15.40 2.49
N VAL A 46 -14.18 -16.27 3.47
CA VAL A 46 -15.39 -16.96 3.91
C VAL A 46 -16.00 -16.16 5.05
N SER A 47 -17.20 -15.66 4.86
CA SER A 47 -18.04 -15.19 5.97
C SER A 47 -19.09 -16.25 6.29
N ASP A 48 -18.96 -16.91 7.42
CA ASP A 48 -20.03 -17.72 8.00
C ASP A 48 -20.77 -16.86 9.04
N GLU A 49 -22.05 -17.18 9.30
CA GLU A 49 -22.85 -16.50 10.33
C GLU A 49 -22.20 -16.51 11.73
N ARG A 50 -21.18 -17.37 11.94
CA ARG A 50 -20.50 -17.58 13.22
C ARG A 50 -19.09 -17.00 13.29
N ASP A 51 -18.41 -16.85 12.15
CA ASP A 51 -17.00 -16.46 12.11
C ASP A 51 -16.79 -15.31 11.12
N ALA A 52 -16.16 -14.22 11.59
CA ALA A 52 -15.70 -13.14 10.72
C ALA A 52 -14.60 -13.65 9.78
N SER A 53 -14.63 -13.21 8.52
CA SER A 53 -13.62 -13.59 7.51
C SER A 53 -12.19 -13.24 7.92
N VAL A 54 -12.03 -12.28 8.82
CA VAL A 54 -10.73 -11.83 9.35
C VAL A 54 -10.85 -11.60 10.85
N SER A 55 -9.91 -12.15 11.61
CA SER A 55 -9.85 -11.98 13.06
C SER A 55 -8.43 -11.68 13.53
N ILE A 56 -8.31 -11.02 14.68
CA ILE A 56 -7.03 -10.76 15.33
C ILE A 56 -6.83 -11.67 16.54
N SER A 57 -5.75 -12.45 16.57
CA SER A 57 -5.38 -13.27 17.71
C SER A 57 -4.34 -12.56 18.57
N LEU A 58 -4.71 -12.26 19.82
CA LEU A 58 -3.88 -11.57 20.80
C LEU A 58 -3.45 -12.48 21.98
N ASP A 59 -3.72 -13.78 21.89
CA ASP A 59 -3.58 -14.72 23.00
C ASP A 59 -2.13 -14.91 23.44
N LYS A 60 -1.20 -14.84 22.46
CA LYS A 60 0.24 -15.01 22.72
C LYS A 60 0.96 -13.74 23.17
N LEU A 61 0.24 -12.60 23.24
CA LEU A 61 0.84 -11.34 23.67
C LEU A 61 0.78 -11.20 25.18
N GLY A 62 1.92 -10.97 25.81
CA GLY A 62 2.06 -10.72 27.25
C GLY A 62 1.64 -9.32 27.70
N ILE A 63 0.53 -8.80 27.17
CA ILE A 63 -0.04 -7.48 27.49
C ILE A 63 -1.32 -7.63 28.30
N SER A 64 -1.72 -6.59 29.02
CA SER A 64 -2.93 -6.60 29.84
C SER A 64 -4.20 -6.74 29.00
N ASP A 65 -5.24 -7.34 29.57
CA ASP A 65 -6.51 -7.55 28.86
C ASP A 65 -7.18 -6.23 28.45
N ASN A 66 -7.00 -5.16 29.23
CA ASN A 66 -7.47 -3.82 28.83
C ASN A 66 -6.81 -3.33 27.54
N ILE A 67 -5.51 -3.59 27.34
CA ILE A 67 -4.81 -3.24 26.11
C ILE A 67 -5.29 -4.14 24.97
N LYS A 68 -5.46 -5.44 25.21
CA LYS A 68 -6.01 -6.37 24.21
C LYS A 68 -7.39 -5.93 23.71
N THR A 69 -8.26 -5.50 24.61
CA THR A 69 -9.59 -4.99 24.25
C THR A 69 -9.48 -3.77 23.34
N LYS A 70 -8.66 -2.78 23.72
CA LYS A 70 -8.43 -1.60 22.86
C LYS A 70 -7.89 -1.94 21.48
N VAL A 71 -6.97 -2.91 21.38
CA VAL A 71 -6.43 -3.35 20.08
C VAL A 71 -7.51 -4.01 19.23
N ARG A 72 -8.42 -4.79 19.86
CA ARG A 72 -9.57 -5.35 19.14
C ARG A 72 -10.52 -4.26 18.64
N ASP A 73 -10.85 -3.30 19.50
CA ASP A 73 -11.74 -2.18 19.15
C ASP A 73 -11.18 -1.37 17.96
N GLU A 74 -9.86 -1.09 17.96
CA GLU A 74 -9.20 -0.41 16.85
C GLU A 74 -9.15 -1.26 15.57
N PHE A 75 -8.97 -2.57 15.70
CA PHE A 75 -9.02 -3.49 14.56
C PHE A 75 -10.41 -3.53 13.93
N ASP A 76 -11.45 -3.62 14.75
CA ASP A 76 -12.85 -3.60 14.29
C ASP A 76 -13.17 -2.26 13.59
N GLU A 77 -12.64 -1.14 14.11
CA GLU A 77 -12.79 0.16 13.47
C GLU A 77 -12.12 0.21 12.09
N VAL A 78 -10.93 -0.39 11.91
CA VAL A 78 -10.27 -0.50 10.62
C VAL A 78 -11.11 -1.33 9.64
N LEU A 79 -11.67 -2.47 10.08
CA LEU A 79 -12.56 -3.28 9.24
C LEU A 79 -13.82 -2.51 8.84
N ARG A 80 -14.39 -1.74 9.76
CA ARG A 80 -15.52 -0.86 9.50
C ARG A 80 -15.20 0.23 8.47
N LEU A 81 -14.04 0.89 8.59
CA LEU A 81 -13.58 1.91 7.63
C LEU A 81 -13.34 1.34 6.23
N LEU A 82 -12.92 0.09 6.14
CA LEU A 82 -12.79 -0.64 4.88
C LEU A 82 -14.13 -1.11 4.33
N ASN A 83 -15.19 -1.11 5.16
CA ASN A 83 -16.45 -1.81 4.90
C ASN A 83 -16.20 -3.27 4.48
N PHE A 84 -15.36 -3.95 5.30
CA PHE A 84 -14.76 -5.23 4.91
C PHE A 84 -15.79 -6.34 4.73
N ASP A 85 -16.88 -6.32 5.48
CA ASP A 85 -17.97 -7.31 5.37
C ASP A 85 -18.58 -7.33 3.96
N GLU A 86 -18.73 -6.16 3.33
CA GLU A 86 -19.27 -6.06 1.98
C GLU A 86 -18.19 -6.05 0.89
N LYS A 87 -17.02 -5.49 1.18
CA LYS A 87 -15.96 -5.23 0.18
C LYS A 87 -14.73 -6.13 0.32
N GLY A 88 -14.71 -7.02 1.31
CA GLY A 88 -13.55 -7.88 1.57
C GLY A 88 -13.14 -8.71 0.35
N HIS A 89 -14.11 -9.26 -0.36
CA HIS A 89 -13.90 -10.00 -1.61
C HIS A 89 -13.21 -9.13 -2.67
N ASP A 90 -13.74 -7.93 -2.93
CA ASP A 90 -13.16 -6.99 -3.91
C ASP A 90 -11.77 -6.51 -3.49
N ILE A 91 -11.56 -6.23 -2.20
CA ILE A 91 -10.28 -5.79 -1.66
C ILE A 91 -9.23 -6.88 -1.86
N PHE A 92 -9.57 -8.12 -1.51
CA PHE A 92 -8.67 -9.25 -1.68
C PHE A 92 -8.39 -9.53 -3.15
N ARG A 93 -9.41 -9.51 -4.02
CA ARG A 93 -9.24 -9.68 -5.47
C ARG A 93 -8.26 -8.65 -6.06
N ARG A 94 -8.42 -7.37 -5.71
CA ARG A 94 -7.52 -6.31 -6.17
C ARG A 94 -6.09 -6.55 -5.71
N TRP A 95 -5.90 -6.88 -4.44
CA TRP A 95 -4.58 -7.20 -3.91
C TRP A 95 -3.97 -8.42 -4.60
N TYR A 96 -4.74 -9.47 -4.79
CA TYR A 96 -4.28 -10.73 -5.38
C TYR A 96 -3.88 -10.56 -6.85
N VAL A 97 -4.71 -9.89 -7.65
CA VAL A 97 -4.46 -9.67 -9.09
C VAL A 97 -3.35 -8.64 -9.31
N ASP A 98 -3.37 -7.52 -8.59
CA ASP A 98 -2.41 -6.43 -8.80
C ASP A 98 -1.06 -6.68 -8.09
N GLY A 99 -1.01 -7.64 -7.14
CA GLY A 99 0.14 -7.94 -6.30
C GLY A 99 0.45 -6.84 -5.28
N ARG A 100 -0.39 -5.81 -5.17
CA ARG A 100 -0.27 -4.68 -4.24
C ARG A 100 -1.59 -3.95 -4.10
N ILE A 101 -1.77 -3.27 -2.95
CA ILE A 101 -2.93 -2.43 -2.69
C ILE A 101 -2.49 -1.19 -1.92
N TYR A 102 -3.12 -0.05 -2.18
CA TYR A 102 -2.81 1.21 -1.51
C TYR A 102 -4.06 1.86 -0.97
N PHE A 103 -3.97 2.37 0.25
CA PHE A 103 -5.00 3.19 0.85
C PHE A 103 -4.41 4.50 1.37
N HIS A 104 -5.09 5.60 1.09
CA HIS A 104 -4.82 6.89 1.70
C HIS A 104 -5.55 6.96 3.03
N LYS A 105 -4.80 7.20 4.10
CA LYS A 105 -5.30 7.40 5.45
C LYS A 105 -5.79 8.84 5.60
N VAL A 106 -7.09 9.04 5.66
CA VAL A 106 -7.70 10.36 5.79
C VAL A 106 -7.96 10.66 7.26
N ILE A 107 -7.47 11.82 7.71
CA ILE A 107 -7.68 12.36 9.07
C ILE A 107 -8.35 13.71 8.92
N ASP A 108 -9.37 13.99 9.75
CA ASP A 108 -10.01 15.31 9.80
C ASP A 108 -9.03 16.34 10.40
N PRO A 109 -8.60 17.37 9.62
CA PRO A 109 -7.69 18.39 10.13
C PRO A 109 -8.27 19.21 11.27
N LYS A 110 -9.59 19.28 11.40
CA LYS A 110 -10.29 20.00 12.47
C LYS A 110 -10.34 19.19 13.76
N SER A 111 -10.22 17.87 13.67
CA SER A 111 -10.32 16.94 14.80
C SER A 111 -9.32 15.80 14.71
N PRO A 112 -8.00 16.06 14.64
CA PRO A 112 -6.99 15.03 14.38
C PRO A 112 -6.93 13.93 15.46
N ARG A 113 -7.38 14.25 16.67
CA ARG A 113 -7.43 13.29 17.80
C ARG A 113 -8.50 12.19 17.63
N LYS A 114 -9.43 12.35 16.68
CA LYS A 114 -10.42 11.31 16.37
C LYS A 114 -9.82 10.13 15.60
N GLY A 115 -8.57 10.25 15.14
CA GLY A 115 -7.91 9.20 14.36
C GLY A 115 -8.31 9.20 12.89
N LEU A 116 -8.31 8.02 12.29
CA LEU A 116 -8.67 7.82 10.90
C LEU A 116 -10.18 8.00 10.70
N THR A 117 -10.56 8.75 9.67
CA THR A 117 -11.96 8.94 9.30
C THR A 117 -12.34 8.17 8.03
N GLU A 118 -11.37 7.85 7.19
CA GLU A 118 -11.57 7.14 5.93
C GLU A 118 -10.29 6.43 5.51
N LEU A 119 -10.43 5.25 4.89
CA LEU A 119 -9.38 4.56 4.15
C LEU A 119 -9.76 4.58 2.67
N ARG A 120 -9.15 5.49 1.92
CA ARG A 120 -9.46 5.72 0.51
C ARG A 120 -8.56 4.87 -0.38
N TYR A 121 -9.14 3.95 -1.13
CA TYR A 121 -8.39 3.14 -2.09
C TYR A 121 -7.75 4.00 -3.19
N ILE A 122 -6.50 3.67 -3.52
CA ILE A 122 -5.76 4.28 -4.62
C ILE A 122 -5.36 3.18 -5.61
N ASP A 123 -5.69 3.40 -6.89
CA ASP A 123 -5.25 2.49 -7.96
C ASP A 123 -3.71 2.46 -8.03
N PRO A 124 -3.07 1.27 -7.94
CA PRO A 124 -1.61 1.15 -7.97
C PRO A 124 -0.94 1.74 -9.21
N ARG A 125 -1.70 1.92 -10.31
CA ARG A 125 -1.21 2.56 -11.53
C ARG A 125 -1.10 4.08 -11.43
N LYS A 126 -1.66 4.69 -10.36
CA LYS A 126 -1.69 6.13 -10.13
C LYS A 126 -0.74 6.60 -9.04
N ILE A 127 -0.11 5.70 -8.33
CA ILE A 127 0.77 6.02 -7.21
C ILE A 127 2.09 5.28 -7.32
N LYS A 128 3.18 5.95 -6.97
CA LYS A 128 4.50 5.34 -6.83
C LYS A 128 5.22 5.85 -5.59
N LYS A 129 6.06 5.02 -5.00
CA LYS A 129 6.99 5.41 -3.94
C LYS A 129 8.26 5.95 -4.57
N VAL A 130 8.68 7.13 -4.14
CA VAL A 130 9.93 7.78 -4.55
C VAL A 130 10.87 7.78 -3.36
N ARG A 131 12.13 7.45 -3.62
CA ARG A 131 13.20 7.44 -2.64
C ARG A 131 14.34 8.32 -3.13
N GLU A 132 14.71 9.30 -2.33
CA GLU A 132 15.93 10.06 -2.55
C GLU A 132 17.10 9.36 -1.88
N VAL A 133 18.17 9.15 -2.63
CA VAL A 133 19.37 8.51 -2.11
C VAL A 133 20.57 9.43 -2.31
N THR A 134 21.45 9.47 -1.32
CA THR A 134 22.73 10.18 -1.39
C THR A 134 23.86 9.16 -1.30
N ASN A 135 24.78 9.22 -2.25
CA ASN A 135 26.00 8.41 -2.21
C ASN A 135 27.01 9.09 -1.28
N LYS A 136 27.27 8.51 -0.11
CA LYS A 136 28.38 8.90 0.74
C LYS A 136 29.62 8.12 0.33
N ARG A 137 30.65 8.84 -0.17
CA ARG A 137 31.97 8.25 -0.31
C ARG A 137 32.64 8.20 1.06
N ASP A 138 33.06 7.01 1.46
CA ASP A 138 33.86 6.86 2.68
C ASP A 138 35.18 7.63 2.49
N LEU A 139 35.41 8.66 3.31
CA LEU A 139 36.61 9.51 3.30
C LEU A 139 37.89 8.74 3.68
N LYS A 140 37.78 7.46 4.03
CA LYS A 140 38.93 6.62 4.44
C LYS A 140 39.44 5.65 3.36
N GLY A 141 39.15 5.90 2.09
CA GLY A 141 39.93 5.31 0.99
C GLY A 141 39.73 3.82 0.70
N LYS A 142 38.71 3.19 1.25
CA LYS A 142 38.31 1.79 0.93
C LYS A 142 37.05 1.74 0.10
N GLY A 143 36.98 2.39 -1.02
CA GLY A 143 36.15 2.16 -2.20
C GLY A 143 34.70 1.63 -2.06
N VAL A 144 34.07 1.65 -0.88
CA VAL A 144 32.72 1.20 -0.69
C VAL A 144 31.80 2.43 -0.72
N GLU A 145 31.03 2.58 -1.79
CA GLU A 145 29.95 3.56 -1.86
C GLU A 145 28.79 3.06 -1.00
N MET A 146 28.53 3.77 0.10
CA MET A 146 27.33 3.51 0.90
C MET A 146 26.19 4.37 0.38
N ILE A 147 25.12 3.73 -0.05
CA ILE A 147 23.88 4.38 -0.45
C ILE A 147 23.05 4.64 0.80
N GLU A 148 22.81 5.90 1.14
CA GLU A 148 21.95 6.30 2.23
C GLU A 148 20.66 6.89 1.68
N THR A 149 19.52 6.39 2.14
CA THR A 149 18.23 6.98 1.83
C THR A 149 18.04 8.24 2.65
N THR A 150 17.88 9.39 2.00
CA THR A 150 17.72 10.70 2.66
C THR A 150 16.26 11.07 2.86
N ALA A 151 15.37 10.70 1.93
CA ALA A 151 13.95 10.96 2.02
C ALA A 151 13.14 9.94 1.24
N GLU A 152 11.90 9.70 1.71
CA GLU A 152 10.92 8.85 1.02
C GLU A 152 9.55 9.54 1.02
N TRP A 153 8.85 9.46 -0.11
CA TRP A 153 7.48 9.95 -0.26
C TRP A 153 6.76 9.19 -1.36
N PHE A 154 5.44 9.39 -1.45
CA PHE A 154 4.65 8.91 -2.58
C PHE A 154 4.36 10.05 -3.54
N VAL A 155 4.27 9.73 -4.83
CA VAL A 155 3.79 10.62 -5.87
C VAL A 155 2.50 10.03 -6.45
N TYR A 156 1.42 10.80 -6.40
CA TYR A 156 0.13 10.44 -6.96
C TYR A 156 -0.16 11.27 -8.20
N ASN A 157 -0.59 10.61 -9.28
CA ASN A 157 -1.03 11.26 -10.51
C ASN A 157 -2.38 10.70 -10.93
N GLU A 158 -3.41 11.53 -10.93
CA GLU A 158 -4.77 11.13 -11.29
C GLU A 158 -4.90 10.56 -12.71
N LYS A 159 -4.10 11.07 -13.65
CA LYS A 159 -4.08 10.61 -15.04
C LYS A 159 -3.30 9.30 -15.23
N GLY A 160 -2.68 8.78 -14.18
CA GLY A 160 -1.80 7.62 -14.21
C GLY A 160 -0.32 7.99 -14.45
N LEU A 161 0.57 7.04 -14.13
CA LEU A 161 2.03 7.25 -14.17
C LEU A 161 2.65 7.10 -15.57
N GLN A 162 1.87 6.74 -16.58
CA GLN A 162 2.36 6.48 -17.94
C GLN A 162 2.58 7.71 -18.82
N GLN A 163 2.05 8.86 -18.48
CA GLN A 163 2.16 10.06 -19.31
C GLN A 163 3.36 10.91 -18.90
N GLY A 164 4.46 10.70 -19.59
CA GLY A 164 5.63 11.53 -19.81
C GLY A 164 5.97 12.61 -18.78
N ASN A 165 6.51 12.36 -17.73
CA ASN A 165 7.16 13.04 -16.62
C ASN A 165 6.66 12.45 -15.31
N SER A 166 7.35 11.44 -14.87
CA SER A 166 7.06 10.70 -13.64
C SER A 166 7.08 11.54 -12.35
N ASN A 167 7.53 12.78 -12.43
CA ASN A 167 7.60 13.71 -11.30
C ASN A 167 6.42 14.70 -11.26
N VAL A 168 5.49 14.64 -12.22
CA VAL A 168 4.29 15.48 -12.20
C VAL A 168 3.19 14.77 -11.42
N GLY A 169 2.94 15.22 -10.21
CA GLY A 169 1.90 14.65 -9.35
C GLY A 169 1.88 15.32 -7.98
N ILE A 170 0.94 14.89 -7.17
CA ILE A 170 0.83 15.33 -5.78
C ILE A 170 1.80 14.51 -4.94
N GLN A 171 2.70 15.18 -4.23
CA GLN A 171 3.56 14.54 -3.25
C GLN A 171 2.79 14.25 -1.98
N ILE A 172 2.86 13.00 -1.50
CA ILE A 172 2.16 12.52 -0.31
C ILE A 172 3.19 11.93 0.64
N SER A 173 3.08 12.27 1.92
CA SER A 173 3.93 11.69 2.97
C SER A 173 3.72 10.17 3.07
N THR A 174 4.79 9.45 3.37
CA THR A 174 4.73 7.99 3.61
C THR A 174 3.76 7.63 4.73
N ASP A 175 3.63 8.48 5.75
CA ASP A 175 2.72 8.25 6.88
C ASP A 175 1.24 8.33 6.50
N SER A 176 0.92 8.95 5.37
CA SER A 176 -0.45 9.09 4.87
C SER A 176 -0.92 7.91 4.00
N ILE A 177 -0.02 7.00 3.64
CA ILE A 177 -0.32 5.84 2.81
C ILE A 177 -0.07 4.56 3.60
N THR A 178 -0.96 3.57 3.43
CA THR A 178 -0.72 2.17 3.82
C THR A 178 -0.75 1.28 2.61
N TYR A 179 0.09 0.24 2.59
CA TYR A 179 0.24 -0.69 1.47
C TYR A 179 0.81 -2.04 1.96
#